data_01967a95a72626bfe3e75a03d37bacbc
#
_entry.id   01967a95a72626bfe3e75a03d37bacbc
#
_cell.length_a   1.000
_cell.length_b   1.000
_cell.length_c   1.000
_cell.angle_alpha   90.00
_cell.angle_beta   90.00
_cell.angle_gamma   90.00
#
_symmetry.space_group_name_H-M   'P 1'
#
loop_
_entity.id
_entity.type
_entity.pdbx_description
1 polymer ?
#
loop_
_entity_poly.entity_id
_entity_poly.type
_entity_poly.pdbx_seq_one_letter_code
_entity_poly.pdbx_strand_id
1 'polypeptide(L)'
;KSDIVCQLVDADGVETSVKWDAPDYETYGGVYQPVLAKISKDGKVEWTKRIDVGYKTVTISGTQKKLYDNFDLRDMVADGEDNIYLTGTYRTSINFGRNANLSSPRNAEGWDGDVQKTCGDLFVVKLDKAGTAQWNVVTKGQVISCEIPKNIVLDNGNLYVSGYMKGDGESAVMLGNDRLTPSIKDCLFYACIAPADGSVKWARLLQTVEHPVTQDGARMKPMCLAASGNELYMGGSFYGNVMDGENVCLENPNKQTNGLRAFILKCNAENGAVQAGIMIDGALTEVENIIPKDGNLLAPGYDLYAASYLYTLDTDLTSNSLKTYPLKNSISTATQGGVVVGDLLVSAMNANRTATFPGCDWTLNVINNGDNNYRACVFTGHDISSLSTGIVSAPAADTGFRAYAGKGELIVETLSACQVQVYGIDGRAILSFEAPEGRTTKSLPAGLYIVNDRKVAVY
;
A
#
# COMPACT_ATOMS: atom_id res chain seq x y z
N LYS A 1 5.45 18.91 -32.27
CA LYS A 1 5.56 17.80 -31.28
C LYS A 1 6.35 18.37 -30.11
N SER A 2 5.78 18.40 -28.92
CA SER A 2 6.50 18.82 -27.69
C SER A 2 6.89 17.54 -26.95
N ASP A 3 8.17 17.45 -26.56
CA ASP A 3 8.64 16.35 -25.71
C ASP A 3 7.88 16.30 -24.39
N ILE A 4 7.61 15.12 -23.89
CA ILE A 4 7.12 14.95 -22.53
C ILE A 4 8.34 15.02 -21.61
N VAL A 5 8.27 15.90 -20.62
CA VAL A 5 9.35 16.09 -19.66
C VAL A 5 8.81 15.87 -18.25
N CYS A 6 9.40 14.92 -17.52
CA CYS A 6 9.21 14.80 -16.09
C CYS A 6 10.38 15.54 -15.40
N GLN A 7 10.08 16.52 -14.58
CA GLN A 7 11.07 17.23 -13.79
C GLN A 7 11.02 16.75 -12.34
N LEU A 8 12.16 16.36 -11.82
CA LEU A 8 12.39 16.07 -10.42
C LEU A 8 13.24 17.18 -9.84
N VAL A 9 12.80 17.78 -8.77
CA VAL A 9 13.57 18.79 -8.03
C VAL A 9 14.01 18.16 -6.72
N ASP A 10 15.31 18.08 -6.49
CA ASP A 10 15.85 17.48 -5.27
C ASP A 10 15.87 18.45 -4.08
N ALA A 11 16.34 17.99 -2.93
CA ALA A 11 16.39 18.77 -1.70
C ALA A 11 17.29 20.02 -1.78
N ASP A 12 18.26 20.03 -2.70
CA ASP A 12 19.15 21.17 -2.95
C ASP A 12 18.58 22.10 -4.05
N GLY A 13 17.39 21.81 -4.58
CA GLY A 13 16.78 22.54 -5.67
C GLY A 13 17.36 22.23 -7.04
N VAL A 14 18.13 21.16 -7.17
CA VAL A 14 18.70 20.72 -8.45
C VAL A 14 17.62 20.01 -9.26
N GLU A 15 17.42 20.49 -10.48
CA GLU A 15 16.44 19.92 -11.41
C GLU A 15 17.05 18.78 -12.23
N THR A 16 16.43 17.59 -12.15
CA THR A 16 16.73 16.45 -13.01
C THR A 16 15.57 16.23 -13.97
N SER A 17 15.85 16.30 -15.27
CA SER A 17 14.82 16.12 -16.30
C SER A 17 14.93 14.75 -16.95
N VAL A 18 13.82 14.01 -16.98
CA VAL A 18 13.66 12.80 -17.80
C VAL A 18 12.79 13.15 -18.99
N LYS A 19 13.36 13.00 -20.19
CA LYS A 19 12.68 13.36 -21.44
C LYS A 19 12.25 12.11 -22.20
N TRP A 20 11.10 12.21 -22.81
CA TRP A 20 10.60 11.25 -23.81
C TRP A 20 10.33 11.97 -25.11
N ASP A 21 10.72 11.34 -26.20
CA ASP A 21 10.22 11.74 -27.49
C ASP A 21 8.68 11.60 -27.45
N ALA A 22 7.97 12.68 -27.76
CA ALA A 22 6.52 12.58 -27.84
C ALA A 22 6.17 11.48 -28.85
N PRO A 23 5.42 10.44 -28.47
CA PRO A 23 4.98 9.45 -29.43
C PRO A 23 4.18 10.15 -30.52
N ASP A 24 4.19 9.58 -31.74
CA ASP A 24 3.35 10.08 -32.83
C ASP A 24 1.88 10.05 -32.39
N TYR A 25 1.33 11.23 -32.08
CA TYR A 25 0.03 11.42 -31.44
C TYR A 25 -1.16 11.17 -32.42
N GLU A 26 -1.24 10.00 -32.94
CA GLU A 26 -2.52 9.47 -33.37
C GLU A 26 -2.94 8.34 -32.43
N THR A 27 -2.76 8.56 -31.11
CA THR A 27 -3.07 7.57 -30.10
C THR A 27 -4.49 7.75 -29.59
N TYR A 28 -5.19 6.64 -29.52
CA TYR A 28 -6.48 6.55 -28.83
C TYR A 28 -6.19 6.31 -27.35
N GLY A 29 -6.39 7.34 -26.51
CA GLY A 29 -6.17 7.28 -25.07
C GLY A 29 -4.84 7.91 -24.61
N GLY A 30 -4.73 8.14 -23.30
CA GLY A 30 -3.52 8.67 -22.68
C GLY A 30 -2.40 7.64 -22.69
N VAL A 31 -1.17 8.09 -22.92
CA VAL A 31 0.02 7.25 -22.81
C VAL A 31 0.64 7.50 -21.43
N TYR A 32 0.69 6.46 -20.61
CA TYR A 32 1.40 6.49 -19.33
C TYR A 32 2.79 5.89 -19.52
N GLN A 33 3.82 6.68 -19.28
CA GLN A 33 5.20 6.23 -19.34
C GLN A 33 5.75 6.22 -17.91
N PRO A 34 6.09 5.06 -17.35
CA PRO A 34 6.59 4.99 -15.99
C PRO A 34 8.05 5.43 -15.91
N VAL A 35 8.35 6.13 -14.82
CA VAL A 35 9.70 6.54 -14.44
C VAL A 35 9.99 6.01 -13.06
N LEU A 36 11.17 5.44 -12.90
CA LEU A 36 11.76 5.14 -11.61
C LEU A 36 12.81 6.20 -11.30
N ALA A 37 12.83 6.67 -10.06
CA ALA A 37 13.88 7.53 -9.54
C ALA A 37 14.39 6.96 -8.22
N LYS A 38 15.71 6.88 -8.07
CA LYS A 38 16.34 6.62 -6.77
C LYS A 38 16.74 7.94 -6.15
N ILE A 39 16.24 8.18 -4.94
CA ILE A 39 16.50 9.38 -4.16
C ILE A 39 17.26 8.97 -2.91
N SER A 40 18.38 9.62 -2.63
CA SER A 40 19.19 9.40 -1.43
C SER A 40 18.40 9.83 -0.17
N LYS A 41 18.85 9.39 1.00
CA LYS A 41 18.30 9.83 2.29
C LYS A 41 18.35 11.36 2.50
N ASP A 42 19.27 12.03 1.81
CA ASP A 42 19.44 13.49 1.85
C ASP A 42 18.60 14.19 0.78
N GLY A 43 17.69 13.47 0.12
CA GLY A 43 16.75 14.01 -0.87
C GLY A 43 17.32 14.24 -2.26
N LYS A 44 18.55 13.73 -2.56
CA LYS A 44 19.19 13.91 -3.86
C LYS A 44 18.82 12.80 -4.84
N VAL A 45 18.58 13.17 -6.09
CA VAL A 45 18.32 12.21 -7.16
C VAL A 45 19.63 11.52 -7.55
N GLU A 46 19.75 10.23 -7.23
CA GLU A 46 20.93 9.43 -7.59
C GLU A 46 20.87 8.97 -9.05
N TRP A 47 19.72 8.50 -9.48
CA TRP A 47 19.46 8.13 -10.87
C TRP A 47 17.96 8.16 -11.20
N THR A 48 17.68 8.23 -12.49
CA THR A 48 16.34 8.06 -13.06
C THR A 48 16.37 7.02 -14.17
N LYS A 49 15.30 6.26 -14.30
CA LYS A 49 15.13 5.26 -15.33
C LYS A 49 13.75 5.33 -15.93
N ARG A 50 13.70 5.43 -17.24
CA ARG A 50 12.47 5.24 -18.02
C ARG A 50 12.24 3.75 -18.25
N ILE A 51 11.00 3.31 -18.14
CA ILE A 51 10.57 1.98 -18.53
C ILE A 51 9.84 2.12 -19.86
N ASP A 52 10.33 1.42 -20.90
CA ASP A 52 9.73 1.49 -22.22
C ASP A 52 8.54 0.55 -22.31
N VAL A 53 7.39 1.11 -22.64
CA VAL A 53 6.11 0.39 -22.81
C VAL A 53 5.88 0.10 -24.28
N GLY A 54 5.47 -1.11 -24.59
CA GLY A 54 5.17 -1.53 -25.95
C GLY A 54 3.91 -0.88 -26.51
N TYR A 55 3.72 -1.02 -27.82
CA TYR A 55 2.51 -0.60 -28.49
C TYR A 55 2.11 -1.61 -29.57
N LYS A 56 0.83 -1.60 -29.92
CA LYS A 56 0.27 -2.33 -31.07
C LYS A 56 -0.22 -1.33 -32.10
N THR A 57 0.02 -1.62 -33.38
CA THR A 57 -0.57 -0.84 -34.47
C THR A 57 -1.95 -1.39 -34.81
N VAL A 58 -2.97 -0.55 -34.72
CA VAL A 58 -4.36 -0.89 -35.03
C VAL A 58 -4.89 0.05 -36.11
N THR A 59 -5.82 -0.40 -36.91
CA THR A 59 -6.51 0.43 -37.93
C THR A 59 -7.86 0.87 -37.37
N ILE A 60 -8.01 2.17 -37.11
CA ILE A 60 -9.26 2.76 -36.64
C ILE A 60 -9.74 3.75 -37.72
N SER A 61 -10.95 3.55 -38.24
CA SER A 61 -11.54 4.37 -39.27
C SER A 61 -10.63 4.55 -40.51
N GLY A 62 -9.95 3.48 -40.90
CA GLY A 62 -9.05 3.45 -42.07
C GLY A 62 -7.65 4.06 -41.83
N THR A 63 -7.35 4.56 -40.64
CA THR A 63 -6.05 5.14 -40.27
C THR A 63 -5.31 4.21 -39.32
N GLN A 64 -4.02 3.98 -39.59
CA GLN A 64 -3.15 3.24 -38.65
C GLN A 64 -2.82 4.10 -37.44
N LYS A 65 -3.10 3.56 -36.26
CA LYS A 65 -2.83 4.22 -34.96
C LYS A 65 -2.01 3.31 -34.07
N LYS A 66 -1.11 3.91 -33.29
CA LYS A 66 -0.36 3.22 -32.24
C LYS A 66 -1.20 3.21 -30.96
N LEU A 67 -1.47 2.04 -30.46
CA LEU A 67 -2.15 1.82 -29.20
C LEU A 67 -1.11 1.32 -28.19
N TYR A 68 -0.71 2.22 -27.29
CA TYR A 68 0.27 1.88 -26.27
C TYR A 68 -0.31 0.99 -25.20
N ASP A 69 0.56 0.22 -24.58
CA ASP A 69 0.18 -0.72 -23.54
C ASP A 69 -0.41 0.00 -22.33
N ASN A 70 -1.37 -0.65 -21.71
CA ASN A 70 -1.87 -0.24 -20.40
C ASN A 70 -0.96 -0.88 -19.35
N PHE A 71 0.14 -0.22 -19.09
CA PHE A 71 1.07 -0.57 -18.03
C PHE A 71 0.62 0.03 -16.72
N ASP A 72 0.65 -0.75 -15.67
CA ASP A 72 0.30 -0.30 -14.34
C ASP A 72 1.30 -0.86 -13.33
N LEU A 73 2.16 0.02 -12.80
CA LEU A 73 3.05 -0.30 -11.69
C LEU A 73 2.24 -0.22 -10.39
N ARG A 74 2.21 -1.30 -9.64
CA ARG A 74 1.32 -1.42 -8.48
C ARG A 74 2.02 -1.21 -7.16
N ASP A 75 3.16 -1.85 -6.98
CA ASP A 75 3.86 -1.79 -5.71
C ASP A 75 5.35 -2.12 -5.88
N MET A 76 6.16 -1.73 -4.91
CA MET A 76 7.58 -2.01 -4.87
C MET A 76 8.09 -2.19 -3.44
N VAL A 77 9.14 -3.00 -3.31
CA VAL A 77 9.90 -3.16 -2.07
C VAL A 77 11.40 -3.18 -2.37
N ALA A 78 12.22 -2.70 -1.45
CA ALA A 78 13.67 -2.78 -1.53
C ALA A 78 14.22 -3.71 -0.44
N ASP A 79 15.37 -4.36 -0.73
CA ASP A 79 16.13 -5.13 0.26
C ASP A 79 17.26 -4.30 0.89
N GLY A 80 17.99 -4.92 1.85
CA GLY A 80 19.10 -4.28 2.54
C GLY A 80 20.36 -4.01 1.67
N GLU A 81 20.36 -4.49 0.42
CA GLU A 81 21.43 -4.27 -0.57
C GLU A 81 21.03 -3.24 -1.64
N ASP A 82 19.92 -2.54 -1.43
CA ASP A 82 19.30 -1.59 -2.36
C ASP A 82 18.81 -2.24 -3.68
N ASN A 83 18.60 -3.56 -3.73
CA ASN A 83 17.85 -4.13 -4.84
C ASN A 83 16.38 -3.78 -4.71
N ILE A 84 15.71 -3.59 -5.84
CA ILE A 84 14.32 -3.17 -5.93
C ILE A 84 13.52 -4.29 -6.58
N TYR A 85 12.40 -4.64 -5.99
CA TYR A 85 11.45 -5.59 -6.53
C TYR A 85 10.17 -4.83 -6.87
N LEU A 86 9.73 -4.94 -8.12
CA LEU A 86 8.57 -4.25 -8.66
C LEU A 86 7.52 -5.25 -9.09
N THR A 87 6.26 -4.94 -8.87
CA THR A 87 5.14 -5.72 -9.42
C THR A 87 4.12 -4.82 -10.12
N GLY A 88 3.45 -5.36 -11.11
CA GLY A 88 2.44 -4.64 -11.88
C GLY A 88 1.83 -5.49 -12.98
N THR A 89 1.12 -4.84 -13.89
CA THR A 89 0.48 -5.48 -15.06
C THR A 89 0.95 -4.86 -16.35
N TYR A 90 0.95 -5.66 -17.42
CA TYR A 90 1.25 -5.22 -18.77
C TYR A 90 0.43 -6.03 -19.79
N ARG A 91 0.22 -5.51 -20.99
CA ARG A 91 -0.61 -6.16 -22.00
C ARG A 91 0.15 -6.62 -23.23
N THR A 92 1.13 -5.84 -23.68
CA THR A 92 1.86 -6.14 -24.89
C THR A 92 3.31 -6.49 -24.60
N SER A 93 4.11 -5.50 -24.28
CA SER A 93 5.49 -5.69 -23.88
C SER A 93 5.97 -4.56 -22.98
N ILE A 94 6.90 -4.87 -22.11
CA ILE A 94 7.62 -3.92 -21.27
C ILE A 94 9.09 -4.22 -21.33
N ASN A 95 9.91 -3.20 -21.39
CA ASN A 95 11.36 -3.33 -21.38
C ASN A 95 11.97 -2.63 -20.19
N PHE A 96 12.44 -3.42 -19.22
CA PHE A 96 13.23 -2.97 -18.09
C PHE A 96 14.74 -2.98 -18.37
N GLY A 97 15.15 -3.36 -19.56
CA GLY A 97 16.54 -3.51 -19.97
C GLY A 97 16.92 -4.96 -20.28
N ARG A 98 18.23 -5.25 -20.35
CA ARG A 98 18.80 -6.49 -20.94
C ARG A 98 18.16 -7.79 -20.49
N ASN A 99 17.80 -7.93 -19.23
CA ASN A 99 17.33 -9.21 -18.65
C ASN A 99 15.84 -9.26 -18.40
N ALA A 100 15.09 -8.22 -18.75
CA ALA A 100 13.66 -8.15 -18.53
C ALA A 100 12.95 -7.40 -19.65
N ASN A 101 13.01 -7.98 -20.84
CA ASN A 101 12.14 -7.63 -21.95
C ASN A 101 10.96 -8.61 -21.94
N LEU A 102 9.83 -8.15 -21.42
CA LEU A 102 8.63 -8.97 -21.24
C LEU A 102 7.75 -8.83 -22.45
N SER A 103 7.21 -9.94 -22.93
CA SER A 103 6.25 -9.98 -24.01
C SER A 103 5.07 -10.85 -23.61
N SER A 104 3.86 -10.30 -23.68
CA SER A 104 2.64 -11.02 -23.38
C SER A 104 2.15 -11.79 -24.62
N PRO A 105 1.75 -13.07 -24.47
CA PRO A 105 1.12 -13.82 -25.57
C PRO A 105 -0.25 -13.25 -25.98
N ARG A 106 -0.85 -12.37 -25.18
CA ARG A 106 -2.15 -11.72 -25.44
C ARG A 106 -2.15 -10.79 -26.65
N ASN A 107 -1.00 -10.53 -27.24
CA ASN A 107 -0.85 -9.62 -28.38
C ASN A 107 -1.67 -9.97 -29.61
N ALA A 108 -2.14 -11.19 -29.75
CA ALA A 108 -2.65 -11.65 -31.03
C ALA A 108 -4.18 -11.57 -31.17
N GLU A 109 -4.98 -11.71 -30.13
CA GLU A 109 -6.38 -12.09 -30.31
C GLU A 109 -7.44 -11.34 -29.47
N GLY A 110 -7.10 -10.48 -28.55
CA GLY A 110 -8.05 -9.93 -27.54
C GLY A 110 -8.52 -8.49 -27.74
N TRP A 111 -8.22 -7.85 -28.85
CA TRP A 111 -8.62 -6.47 -29.12
C TRP A 111 -9.88 -6.39 -29.97
N ASP A 112 -10.99 -6.89 -29.45
CA ASP A 112 -12.33 -6.65 -29.98
C ASP A 112 -12.80 -5.23 -29.67
N GLY A 113 -12.13 -4.22 -30.20
CA GLY A 113 -12.63 -2.83 -30.22
C GLY A 113 -12.96 -2.19 -28.85
N ASP A 114 -13.03 -2.96 -27.78
CA ASP A 114 -13.39 -2.50 -26.45
C ASP A 114 -12.14 -2.10 -25.66
N VAL A 115 -11.83 -0.81 -25.73
CA VAL A 115 -10.66 -0.17 -25.08
C VAL A 115 -10.69 -0.28 -23.56
N GLN A 116 -11.79 -0.75 -22.98
CA GLN A 116 -11.99 -0.83 -21.53
C GLN A 116 -11.57 -2.16 -20.89
N LYS A 117 -11.12 -3.15 -21.63
CA LYS A 117 -10.60 -4.37 -21.00
C LYS A 117 -9.23 -4.11 -20.38
N THR A 118 -9.26 -3.72 -19.12
CA THR A 118 -8.11 -3.37 -18.28
C THR A 118 -7.28 -4.58 -17.84
N CYS A 119 -7.40 -5.71 -18.50
CA CYS A 119 -6.75 -6.96 -18.15
C CYS A 119 -5.34 -7.05 -18.73
N GLY A 120 -4.39 -7.48 -17.93
CA GLY A 120 -2.99 -7.66 -18.30
C GLY A 120 -2.39 -8.89 -17.61
N ASP A 121 -1.20 -9.27 -18.03
CA ASP A 121 -0.39 -10.28 -17.35
C ASP A 121 0.34 -9.64 -16.17
N LEU A 122 0.46 -10.38 -15.08
CA LEU A 122 1.28 -10.00 -13.95
C LEU A 122 2.76 -10.09 -14.28
N PHE A 123 3.54 -9.15 -13.79
CA PHE A 123 4.99 -9.27 -13.71
C PHE A 123 5.52 -8.99 -12.30
N VAL A 124 6.66 -9.62 -12.01
CA VAL A 124 7.55 -9.24 -10.91
C VAL A 124 8.95 -9.13 -11.50
N VAL A 125 9.64 -8.03 -11.22
CA VAL A 125 10.99 -7.76 -11.72
C VAL A 125 11.90 -7.36 -10.58
N LYS A 126 13.11 -7.93 -10.52
CA LYS A 126 14.19 -7.47 -9.67
C LYS A 126 15.09 -6.54 -10.45
N LEU A 127 15.35 -5.36 -9.90
CA LEU A 127 16.39 -4.45 -10.32
C LEU A 127 17.47 -4.39 -9.25
N ASP A 128 18.75 -4.29 -9.67
CA ASP A 128 19.83 -3.99 -8.74
C ASP A 128 19.84 -2.51 -8.32
N LYS A 129 20.74 -2.13 -7.44
CA LYS A 129 20.89 -0.75 -6.93
C LYS A 129 21.17 0.29 -8.01
N ALA A 130 21.63 -0.12 -9.19
CA ALA A 130 21.81 0.75 -10.36
C ALA A 130 20.59 0.77 -11.29
N GLY A 131 19.48 0.13 -10.89
CA GLY A 131 18.27 0.01 -11.70
C GLY A 131 18.38 -0.97 -12.85
N THR A 132 19.36 -1.89 -12.86
CA THR A 132 19.54 -2.89 -13.92
C THR A 132 18.73 -4.14 -13.58
N ALA A 133 17.90 -4.60 -14.53
CA ALA A 133 17.11 -5.79 -14.34
C ALA A 133 17.98 -7.05 -14.21
N GLN A 134 17.71 -7.83 -13.17
CA GLN A 134 18.43 -9.07 -12.86
C GLN A 134 17.62 -10.30 -13.31
N TRP A 135 16.36 -10.34 -12.95
CA TRP A 135 15.42 -11.40 -13.35
C TRP A 135 13.99 -10.87 -13.40
N ASN A 136 13.11 -11.66 -13.99
CA ASN A 136 11.67 -11.39 -14.01
C ASN A 136 10.87 -12.69 -13.85
N VAL A 137 9.66 -12.54 -13.32
CA VAL A 137 8.60 -13.56 -13.27
C VAL A 137 7.36 -12.97 -13.90
N VAL A 138 6.69 -13.74 -14.76
CA VAL A 138 5.44 -13.34 -15.38
C VAL A 138 4.43 -14.47 -15.30
N THR A 139 3.15 -14.11 -15.25
CA THR A 139 2.10 -15.08 -15.51
C THR A 139 2.12 -15.50 -16.99
N LYS A 140 1.78 -16.76 -17.21
CA LYS A 140 1.61 -17.33 -18.56
C LYS A 140 0.23 -17.97 -18.62
N GLY A 141 -0.64 -17.41 -19.39
CA GLY A 141 -2.01 -17.90 -19.44
C GLY A 141 -2.70 -17.54 -20.73
N GLN A 142 -3.99 -17.82 -20.80
CA GLN A 142 -4.79 -17.52 -21.96
C GLN A 142 -5.29 -16.07 -22.00
N VAL A 143 -5.75 -15.65 -23.17
CA VAL A 143 -6.13 -14.29 -23.56
C VAL A 143 -7.22 -13.65 -22.71
N ILE A 144 -8.02 -14.46 -22.00
CA ILE A 144 -9.23 -14.01 -21.27
C ILE A 144 -9.06 -13.84 -19.78
N SER A 145 -7.89 -14.15 -19.21
CA SER A 145 -7.62 -13.95 -17.79
C SER A 145 -7.13 -12.52 -17.50
N CYS A 146 -7.27 -12.09 -16.26
CA CYS A 146 -6.87 -10.79 -15.78
C CYS A 146 -6.14 -10.97 -14.45
N GLU A 147 -4.86 -10.66 -14.42
CA GLU A 147 -4.02 -10.80 -13.24
C GLU A 147 -3.57 -9.42 -12.78
N ILE A 148 -4.08 -8.99 -11.63
CA ILE A 148 -3.78 -7.66 -11.08
C ILE A 148 -3.12 -7.83 -9.72
N PRO A 149 -1.79 -7.73 -9.64
CA PRO A 149 -1.10 -7.67 -8.35
C PRO A 149 -1.47 -6.38 -7.63
N LYS A 150 -1.42 -6.42 -6.32
CA LYS A 150 -1.70 -5.27 -5.46
C LYS A 150 -0.52 -4.93 -4.58
N ASN A 151 0.13 -5.95 -4.03
CA ASN A 151 1.16 -5.76 -3.02
C ASN A 151 2.34 -6.69 -3.26
N ILE A 152 3.51 -6.23 -2.85
CA ILE A 152 4.74 -7.02 -2.80
C ILE A 152 5.46 -6.72 -1.48
N VAL A 153 5.85 -7.77 -0.75
CA VAL A 153 6.58 -7.63 0.50
C VAL A 153 7.77 -8.59 0.55
N LEU A 154 8.81 -8.20 1.25
CA LEU A 154 10.02 -9.00 1.46
C LEU A 154 10.16 -9.28 2.95
N ASP A 155 10.19 -10.55 3.33
CA ASP A 155 10.40 -10.99 4.70
C ASP A 155 11.15 -12.33 4.75
N ASN A 156 12.05 -12.50 5.72
CA ASN A 156 12.81 -13.73 5.94
C ASN A 156 13.45 -14.31 4.66
N GLY A 157 13.97 -13.46 3.76
CA GLY A 157 14.60 -13.92 2.52
C GLY A 157 13.61 -14.51 1.50
N ASN A 158 12.34 -14.18 1.62
CA ASN A 158 11.28 -14.52 0.67
C ASN A 158 10.58 -13.27 0.19
N LEU A 159 10.19 -13.28 -1.07
CA LEU A 159 9.38 -12.24 -1.69
C LEU A 159 7.96 -12.77 -1.86
N TYR A 160 6.98 -12.07 -1.33
CA TYR A 160 5.57 -12.44 -1.44
C TYR A 160 4.85 -11.40 -2.29
N VAL A 161 3.98 -11.86 -3.17
CA VAL A 161 3.12 -11.02 -3.99
C VAL A 161 1.66 -11.46 -3.82
N SER A 162 0.74 -10.51 -3.76
CA SER A 162 -0.70 -10.79 -3.71
C SER A 162 -1.48 -9.86 -4.60
N GLY A 163 -2.69 -10.27 -4.96
CA GLY A 163 -3.60 -9.51 -5.78
C GLY A 163 -4.85 -10.30 -6.12
N TYR A 164 -5.53 -9.93 -7.18
CA TYR A 164 -6.69 -10.69 -7.64
C TYR A 164 -6.55 -11.12 -9.10
N MET A 165 -7.19 -12.23 -9.42
CA MET A 165 -7.29 -12.80 -10.76
C MET A 165 -8.75 -13.04 -11.14
N LYS A 166 -9.02 -12.93 -12.44
CA LYS A 166 -10.25 -13.38 -13.08
C LYS A 166 -9.92 -14.26 -14.28
N GLY A 167 -10.79 -15.18 -14.59
CA GLY A 167 -10.68 -16.02 -15.76
C GLY A 167 -12.05 -16.51 -16.25
N ASP A 168 -12.06 -17.62 -16.95
CA ASP A 168 -13.27 -18.28 -17.43
C ASP A 168 -13.71 -19.47 -16.55
N GLY A 169 -12.94 -19.82 -15.53
CA GLY A 169 -13.15 -20.98 -14.66
C GLY A 169 -12.58 -22.29 -15.21
N GLU A 170 -12.05 -22.29 -16.42
CA GLU A 170 -11.56 -23.49 -17.13
C GLU A 170 -10.08 -23.36 -17.50
N SER A 171 -9.69 -22.22 -18.02
CA SER A 171 -8.33 -21.94 -18.49
C SER A 171 -7.38 -21.67 -17.36
N ALA A 172 -6.19 -22.26 -17.44
CA ALA A 172 -5.16 -22.06 -16.41
C ALA A 172 -4.27 -20.87 -16.71
N VAL A 173 -3.92 -20.15 -15.65
CA VAL A 173 -2.82 -19.21 -15.58
C VAL A 173 -1.67 -19.89 -14.85
N MET A 174 -0.49 -19.87 -15.45
CA MET A 174 0.71 -20.43 -14.83
C MET A 174 1.49 -19.31 -14.14
N LEU A 175 1.85 -19.53 -12.89
CA LEU A 175 2.79 -18.70 -12.16
C LEU A 175 3.92 -19.62 -11.65
N GLY A 176 5.08 -19.53 -12.27
CA GLY A 176 6.10 -20.56 -12.13
C GLY A 176 5.62 -21.90 -12.68
N ASN A 177 5.62 -22.94 -11.83
CA ASN A 177 5.11 -24.27 -12.12
C ASN A 177 3.66 -24.47 -11.65
N ASP A 178 3.11 -23.54 -10.88
CA ASP A 178 1.79 -23.69 -10.32
C ASP A 178 0.70 -23.29 -11.31
N ARG A 179 -0.32 -24.11 -11.35
CA ARG A 179 -1.48 -23.95 -12.21
C ARG A 179 -2.63 -23.34 -11.43
N LEU A 180 -3.00 -22.11 -11.76
CA LEU A 180 -4.10 -21.37 -11.18
C LEU A 180 -5.25 -21.33 -12.19
N THR A 181 -6.47 -21.65 -11.77
CA THR A 181 -7.66 -21.63 -12.65
C THR A 181 -8.69 -20.66 -12.10
N PRO A 182 -8.54 -19.33 -12.37
CA PRO A 182 -9.44 -18.33 -11.79
C PRO A 182 -10.83 -18.41 -12.43
N SER A 183 -11.85 -18.23 -11.57
CA SER A 183 -13.25 -18.12 -12.01
C SER A 183 -13.53 -16.77 -12.67
N ILE A 184 -14.76 -16.60 -13.15
CA ILE A 184 -15.27 -15.31 -13.68
C ILE A 184 -15.40 -14.23 -12.60
N LYS A 185 -15.30 -14.59 -11.32
CA LYS A 185 -15.31 -13.68 -10.17
C LYS A 185 -13.88 -13.25 -9.81
N ASP A 186 -13.74 -12.20 -9.03
CA ASP A 186 -12.44 -11.79 -8.52
C ASP A 186 -11.94 -12.82 -7.49
N CYS A 187 -10.89 -13.56 -7.82
CA CYS A 187 -10.25 -14.55 -6.96
C CYS A 187 -8.99 -13.95 -6.34
N LEU A 188 -8.70 -14.26 -5.09
CA LEU A 188 -7.45 -13.85 -4.43
C LEU A 188 -6.33 -14.78 -4.88
N PHE A 189 -5.24 -14.24 -5.44
CA PHE A 189 -4.01 -14.97 -5.63
C PHE A 189 -2.91 -14.43 -4.71
N TYR A 190 -1.98 -15.30 -4.34
CA TYR A 190 -0.75 -14.95 -3.65
C TYR A 190 0.33 -15.99 -3.93
N ALA A 191 1.59 -15.56 -3.88
CA ALA A 191 2.72 -16.40 -4.24
C ALA A 191 3.96 -16.05 -3.44
N CYS A 192 4.86 -17.02 -3.30
CA CYS A 192 6.20 -16.86 -2.77
C CYS A 192 7.23 -17.03 -3.88
N ILE A 193 8.16 -16.09 -3.95
CA ILE A 193 9.21 -16.02 -4.97
C ILE A 193 10.56 -15.93 -4.26
N ALA A 194 11.57 -16.65 -4.76
CA ALA A 194 12.93 -16.54 -4.27
C ALA A 194 13.57 -15.23 -4.76
N PRO A 195 14.04 -14.32 -3.88
CA PRO A 195 14.65 -13.06 -4.29
C PRO A 195 15.96 -13.22 -5.06
N ALA A 196 16.63 -14.38 -4.92
CA ALA A 196 17.91 -14.63 -5.55
C ALA A 196 17.80 -14.74 -7.07
N ASP A 197 16.83 -15.51 -7.57
CA ASP A 197 16.74 -15.93 -8.97
C ASP A 197 15.34 -15.79 -9.59
N GLY A 198 14.33 -15.35 -8.81
CA GLY A 198 12.95 -15.23 -9.27
C GLY A 198 12.19 -16.54 -9.36
N SER A 199 12.74 -17.66 -8.86
CA SER A 199 12.01 -18.94 -8.85
C SER A 199 10.77 -18.86 -7.96
N VAL A 200 9.61 -19.25 -8.51
CA VAL A 200 8.36 -19.32 -7.75
C VAL A 200 8.40 -20.59 -6.89
N LYS A 201 8.36 -20.42 -5.58
CA LYS A 201 8.36 -21.52 -4.61
C LYS A 201 7.00 -22.18 -4.51
N TRP A 202 5.97 -21.37 -4.49
CA TRP A 202 4.56 -21.77 -4.53
C TRP A 202 3.68 -20.58 -4.96
N ALA A 203 2.51 -20.88 -5.56
CA ALA A 203 1.44 -19.95 -5.81
C ALA A 203 0.07 -20.56 -5.44
N ARG A 204 -0.82 -19.74 -4.92
CA ARG A 204 -2.16 -20.12 -4.44
C ARG A 204 -3.23 -19.23 -5.04
N LEU A 205 -4.41 -19.81 -5.16
CA LEU A 205 -5.61 -19.12 -5.63
C LEU A 205 -6.79 -19.50 -4.72
N LEU A 206 -7.40 -18.50 -4.08
CA LEU A 206 -8.64 -18.66 -3.34
C LEU A 206 -9.78 -18.23 -4.24
N GLN A 207 -10.75 -19.12 -4.45
CA GLN A 207 -11.92 -18.85 -5.27
C GLN A 207 -12.91 -17.98 -4.52
N THR A 208 -13.54 -17.03 -5.22
CA THR A 208 -14.64 -16.27 -4.68
C THR A 208 -15.94 -16.78 -5.30
N VAL A 209 -16.87 -17.22 -4.49
CA VAL A 209 -18.14 -17.78 -4.92
C VAL A 209 -19.33 -17.07 -4.28
N GLU A 210 -20.48 -17.15 -4.92
CA GLU A 210 -21.71 -16.57 -4.38
C GLU A 210 -22.12 -17.24 -3.08
N HIS A 211 -22.55 -16.46 -2.10
CA HIS A 211 -23.09 -17.02 -0.88
C HIS A 211 -24.45 -17.70 -1.16
N PRO A 212 -24.69 -18.94 -0.69
CA PRO A 212 -25.90 -19.71 -1.05
C PRO A 212 -27.23 -18.99 -0.75
N VAL A 213 -27.25 -18.11 0.24
CA VAL A 213 -28.45 -17.38 0.67
C VAL A 213 -28.64 -16.08 -0.10
N THR A 214 -27.56 -15.42 -0.52
CA THR A 214 -27.64 -14.08 -1.13
C THR A 214 -27.75 -14.12 -2.63
N GLN A 215 -27.07 -15.03 -3.28
CA GLN A 215 -27.01 -15.19 -4.75
C GLN A 215 -26.72 -13.91 -5.56
N ASP A 216 -26.25 -12.85 -4.89
CA ASP A 216 -26.07 -11.50 -5.47
C ASP A 216 -24.66 -11.28 -6.03
N GLY A 217 -23.96 -12.36 -6.34
CA GLY A 217 -22.61 -12.32 -6.83
C GLY A 217 -21.56 -12.52 -5.75
N ALA A 218 -20.31 -12.44 -6.16
CA ALA A 218 -19.17 -12.58 -5.30
C ALA A 218 -18.06 -11.62 -5.75
N ARG A 219 -17.34 -11.03 -4.82
CA ARG A 219 -16.28 -10.07 -5.11
C ARG A 219 -15.24 -10.07 -4.02
N MET A 220 -13.99 -9.92 -4.42
CA MET A 220 -12.87 -9.76 -3.51
C MET A 220 -11.94 -8.65 -3.99
N LYS A 221 -11.55 -7.81 -3.06
CA LYS A 221 -10.58 -6.74 -3.27
C LYS A 221 -9.48 -6.88 -2.22
N PRO A 222 -8.42 -7.63 -2.47
CA PRO A 222 -7.24 -7.58 -1.62
C PRO A 222 -6.57 -6.20 -1.76
N MET A 223 -6.29 -5.56 -0.64
CA MET A 223 -5.69 -4.22 -0.61
C MET A 223 -4.31 -4.23 -0.02
N CYS A 224 -4.02 -5.14 0.90
CA CYS A 224 -2.76 -5.19 1.61
C CYS A 224 -2.26 -6.60 1.87
N LEU A 225 -0.95 -6.69 2.02
CA LEU A 225 -0.20 -7.90 2.36
C LEU A 225 0.86 -7.53 3.38
N ALA A 226 1.00 -8.33 4.42
CA ALA A 226 2.09 -8.24 5.37
C ALA A 226 2.67 -9.64 5.64
N ALA A 227 3.95 -9.69 5.95
CA ALA A 227 4.65 -10.91 6.36
C ALA A 227 5.33 -10.66 7.71
N SER A 228 5.29 -11.65 8.57
CA SER A 228 5.97 -11.61 9.88
C SER A 228 6.31 -13.00 10.34
N GLY A 229 7.59 -13.32 10.39
CA GLY A 229 8.06 -14.65 10.76
C GLY A 229 7.61 -15.71 9.74
N ASN A 230 6.83 -16.71 10.19
CA ASN A 230 6.29 -17.77 9.33
C ASN A 230 4.82 -17.53 8.91
N GLU A 231 4.34 -16.31 9.02
CA GLU A 231 2.96 -15.93 8.79
C GLU A 231 2.82 -14.89 7.71
N LEU A 232 1.77 -15.02 6.88
CA LEU A 232 1.30 -14.00 5.96
C LEU A 232 -0.07 -13.50 6.39
N TYR A 233 -0.27 -12.20 6.29
CA TYR A 233 -1.56 -11.57 6.55
C TYR A 233 -2.00 -10.80 5.32
N MET A 234 -3.23 -11.05 4.87
CA MET A 234 -3.84 -10.34 3.74
C MET A 234 -5.14 -9.70 4.18
N GLY A 235 -5.37 -8.48 3.76
CA GLY A 235 -6.57 -7.72 4.10
C GLY A 235 -7.16 -7.00 2.90
N GLY A 236 -8.39 -6.53 3.08
CA GLY A 236 -9.14 -5.80 2.05
C GLY A 236 -10.63 -5.85 2.33
N SER A 237 -11.43 -5.97 1.27
CA SER A 237 -12.88 -6.13 1.36
C SER A 237 -13.39 -7.25 0.47
N PHE A 238 -14.51 -7.89 0.88
CA PHE A 238 -15.13 -8.97 0.14
C PHE A 238 -16.66 -9.05 0.38
N TYR A 239 -17.36 -9.75 -0.50
CA TYR A 239 -18.69 -10.31 -0.24
C TYR A 239 -18.84 -11.65 -0.95
N GLY A 240 -19.81 -12.48 -0.49
CA GLY A 240 -19.89 -13.88 -0.87
C GLY A 240 -18.99 -14.75 0.00
N ASN A 241 -18.59 -15.92 -0.50
CA ASN A 241 -17.71 -16.84 0.18
C ASN A 241 -16.33 -16.86 -0.49
N VAL A 242 -15.28 -16.97 0.31
CA VAL A 242 -13.91 -17.23 -0.16
C VAL A 242 -13.54 -18.65 0.18
N MET A 243 -13.11 -19.42 -0.82
CA MET A 243 -12.89 -20.84 -0.75
C MET A 243 -11.40 -21.18 -0.95
N ASP A 244 -10.85 -22.02 -0.11
CA ASP A 244 -9.58 -22.75 -0.33
C ASP A 244 -9.94 -24.20 -0.67
N GLY A 245 -10.01 -24.52 -1.95
CA GLY A 245 -10.59 -25.78 -2.43
C GLY A 245 -12.07 -25.88 -2.05
N GLU A 246 -12.43 -26.88 -1.27
CA GLU A 246 -13.81 -27.10 -0.77
C GLU A 246 -14.08 -26.40 0.57
N ASN A 247 -13.05 -25.82 1.22
CA ASN A 247 -13.18 -25.20 2.53
C ASN A 247 -13.56 -23.72 2.41
N VAL A 248 -14.57 -23.29 3.16
CA VAL A 248 -14.90 -21.85 3.32
C VAL A 248 -13.91 -21.24 4.31
N CYS A 249 -13.09 -20.29 3.88
CA CYS A 249 -12.17 -19.58 4.74
C CYS A 249 -12.67 -18.19 5.16
N LEU A 250 -13.58 -17.60 4.39
CA LEU A 250 -14.33 -16.38 4.75
C LEU A 250 -15.75 -16.49 4.24
N GLU A 251 -16.69 -16.06 5.07
CA GLU A 251 -18.12 -16.05 4.77
C GLU A 251 -18.71 -14.66 5.00
N ASN A 252 -19.39 -14.13 4.00
CA ASN A 252 -20.13 -12.88 4.13
C ASN A 252 -21.56 -13.05 3.61
N PRO A 253 -22.52 -13.31 4.49
CA PRO A 253 -23.92 -13.56 4.13
C PRO A 253 -24.72 -12.28 3.87
N ASN A 254 -24.10 -11.12 3.82
CA ASN A 254 -24.81 -9.85 3.78
C ASN A 254 -25.47 -9.60 2.40
N LYS A 255 -26.78 -9.38 2.40
CA LYS A 255 -27.62 -9.18 1.21
C LYS A 255 -27.72 -7.73 0.72
N GLN A 256 -27.17 -6.78 1.44
CA GLN A 256 -27.31 -5.36 1.06
C GLN A 256 -26.52 -5.04 -0.20
N THR A 257 -27.05 -4.16 -1.02
CA THR A 257 -26.53 -3.72 -2.33
C THR A 257 -25.08 -3.20 -2.35
N ASN A 258 -24.41 -3.13 -1.26
CA ASN A 258 -22.98 -2.87 -1.12
C ASN A 258 -22.43 -3.74 0.01
N GLY A 259 -22.72 -5.02 -0.03
CA GLY A 259 -22.42 -5.98 1.02
C GLY A 259 -20.94 -6.25 1.32
N LEU A 260 -20.02 -5.43 0.80
CA LEU A 260 -18.61 -5.55 1.10
C LEU A 260 -18.36 -5.42 2.59
N ARG A 261 -17.49 -6.29 3.12
CA ARG A 261 -16.97 -6.25 4.49
C ARG A 261 -15.47 -6.38 4.46
N ALA A 262 -14.82 -5.74 5.40
CA ALA A 262 -13.40 -5.92 5.60
C ALA A 262 -13.08 -7.34 6.04
N PHE A 263 -11.92 -7.83 5.64
CA PHE A 263 -11.41 -9.12 6.05
C PHE A 263 -9.93 -9.05 6.39
N ILE A 264 -9.49 -9.99 7.20
CA ILE A 264 -8.08 -10.36 7.35
C ILE A 264 -8.00 -11.88 7.26
N LEU A 265 -7.05 -12.36 6.44
CA LEU A 265 -6.66 -13.77 6.32
C LEU A 265 -5.26 -13.95 6.88
N LYS A 266 -5.04 -15.07 7.57
CA LYS A 266 -3.75 -15.55 8.03
C LYS A 266 -3.38 -16.81 7.26
N CYS A 267 -2.19 -16.84 6.69
CA CYS A 267 -1.68 -17.98 5.93
C CYS A 267 -0.27 -18.36 6.38
N ASN A 268 0.09 -19.61 6.21
CA ASN A 268 1.44 -20.09 6.44
C ASN A 268 2.39 -19.60 5.34
N ALA A 269 3.50 -18.98 5.70
CA ALA A 269 4.44 -18.38 4.75
C ALA A 269 5.26 -19.39 3.95
N GLU A 270 5.43 -20.65 4.44
CA GLU A 270 6.20 -21.68 3.75
C GLU A 270 5.44 -22.30 2.56
N ASN A 271 4.12 -22.45 2.69
CA ASN A 271 3.32 -23.20 1.71
C ASN A 271 2.02 -22.49 1.26
N GLY A 272 1.75 -21.32 1.81
CA GLY A 272 0.57 -20.52 1.49
C GLY A 272 -0.76 -21.08 2.04
N ALA A 273 -0.77 -22.13 2.87
CA ALA A 273 -2.02 -22.68 3.39
C ALA A 273 -2.75 -21.69 4.29
N VAL A 274 -4.06 -21.52 4.06
CA VAL A 274 -4.90 -20.69 4.92
C VAL A 274 -5.02 -21.35 6.31
N GLN A 275 -4.76 -20.56 7.35
CA GLN A 275 -4.81 -21.00 8.74
C GLN A 275 -6.01 -20.42 9.49
N ALA A 276 -6.33 -19.17 9.23
CA ALA A 276 -7.46 -18.47 9.84
C ALA A 276 -7.97 -17.34 8.93
N GLY A 277 -9.21 -16.96 9.13
CA GLY A 277 -9.82 -15.79 8.48
C GLY A 277 -10.86 -15.13 9.37
N ILE A 278 -10.92 -13.82 9.35
CA ILE A 278 -11.92 -13.04 10.08
C ILE A 278 -12.59 -12.02 9.14
N MET A 279 -13.91 -11.94 9.22
CA MET A 279 -14.66 -10.83 8.67
C MET A 279 -14.82 -9.77 9.76
N ILE A 280 -14.59 -8.51 9.41
CA ILE A 280 -14.80 -7.38 10.31
C ILE A 280 -16.21 -6.83 10.06
N ASP A 281 -17.09 -6.99 11.06
CA ASP A 281 -18.44 -6.46 11.00
C ASP A 281 -18.48 -4.93 11.08
N GLY A 282 -19.40 -4.34 10.35
CA GLY A 282 -19.60 -2.88 10.34
C GLY A 282 -20.21 -2.40 9.03
N ALA A 283 -20.43 -1.10 8.90
CA ALA A 283 -20.81 -0.51 7.62
C ALA A 283 -19.59 -0.59 6.70
N LEU A 284 -19.75 -1.16 5.50
CA LEU A 284 -18.79 -1.23 4.40
C LEU A 284 -17.36 -0.78 4.80
N THR A 285 -16.58 -1.72 5.28
CA THR A 285 -15.24 -1.47 5.75
C THR A 285 -14.25 -2.10 4.78
N GLU A 286 -13.15 -1.44 4.57
CA GLU A 286 -12.01 -1.90 3.79
C GLU A 286 -10.74 -1.78 4.63
N VAL A 287 -9.95 -2.84 4.73
CA VAL A 287 -8.62 -2.80 5.36
C VAL A 287 -7.62 -2.41 4.29
N GLU A 288 -6.92 -1.29 4.51
CA GLU A 288 -5.97 -0.73 3.53
C GLU A 288 -4.52 -1.12 3.82
N ASN A 289 -4.21 -1.47 5.05
CA ASN A 289 -2.88 -1.94 5.43
C ASN A 289 -2.96 -2.90 6.62
N ILE A 290 -1.95 -3.73 6.79
CA ILE A 290 -1.74 -4.59 7.97
C ILE A 290 -0.30 -4.42 8.42
N ILE A 291 -0.12 -4.13 9.71
CA ILE A 291 1.17 -3.89 10.31
C ILE A 291 1.30 -4.81 11.53
N PRO A 292 2.03 -5.93 11.42
CA PRO A 292 2.36 -6.76 12.57
C PRO A 292 3.24 -6.00 13.55
N LYS A 293 2.85 -5.96 14.82
CA LYS A 293 3.61 -5.29 15.89
C LYS A 293 3.34 -5.97 17.23
N ASP A 294 4.41 -6.41 17.88
CA ASP A 294 4.40 -6.92 19.27
C ASP A 294 3.31 -7.97 19.53
N GLY A 295 3.16 -8.95 18.62
CA GLY A 295 2.15 -10.01 18.72
C GLY A 295 0.72 -9.58 18.40
N ASN A 296 0.53 -8.38 17.89
CA ASN A 296 -0.73 -7.86 17.41
C ASN A 296 -0.65 -7.45 15.94
N LEU A 297 -1.81 -7.29 15.33
CA LEU A 297 -1.97 -6.68 14.01
C LEU A 297 -2.64 -5.32 14.18
N LEU A 298 -2.05 -4.31 13.58
CA LEU A 298 -2.64 -2.98 13.41
C LEU A 298 -3.13 -2.89 11.97
N ALA A 299 -4.42 -2.68 11.79
CA ALA A 299 -5.05 -2.66 10.48
C ALA A 299 -5.84 -1.35 10.26
N PRO A 300 -5.20 -0.30 9.73
CA PRO A 300 -5.91 0.92 9.33
C PRO A 300 -6.81 0.63 8.13
N GLY A 301 -8.00 1.23 8.16
CA GLY A 301 -9.01 1.08 7.12
C GLY A 301 -10.05 2.19 7.18
N TYR A 302 -11.07 2.09 6.34
CA TYR A 302 -12.16 3.07 6.29
C TYR A 302 -13.51 2.43 5.94
N ASP A 303 -14.59 3.16 6.22
CA ASP A 303 -15.93 2.80 5.79
C ASP A 303 -16.35 3.56 4.50
N LEU A 304 -17.50 3.23 3.94
CA LEU A 304 -18.07 3.91 2.76
C LEU A 304 -18.29 5.40 2.95
N TYR A 305 -18.41 5.85 4.18
CA TYR A 305 -18.63 7.26 4.50
C TYR A 305 -17.31 7.99 4.69
N ALA A 306 -16.18 7.33 4.34
CA ALA A 306 -14.82 7.83 4.48
C ALA A 306 -14.41 8.14 5.94
N ALA A 307 -15.06 7.50 6.92
CA ALA A 307 -14.57 7.50 8.28
C ALA A 307 -13.42 6.48 8.39
N SER A 308 -12.28 6.92 8.90
CA SER A 308 -11.11 6.07 9.08
C SER A 308 -11.11 5.40 10.43
N TYR A 309 -10.65 4.16 10.47
CA TYR A 309 -10.57 3.32 11.65
C TYR A 309 -9.21 2.64 11.74
N LEU A 310 -8.78 2.39 12.96
CA LEU A 310 -7.71 1.45 13.28
C LEU A 310 -8.36 0.21 13.92
N TYR A 311 -8.20 -0.92 13.28
CA TYR A 311 -8.51 -2.22 13.86
C TYR A 311 -7.26 -2.79 14.50
N THR A 312 -7.41 -3.38 15.69
CA THR A 312 -6.35 -4.14 16.33
C THR A 312 -6.86 -5.52 16.68
N LEU A 313 -6.05 -6.53 16.48
CA LEU A 313 -6.38 -7.91 16.83
C LEU A 313 -5.07 -8.68 17.10
N ASP A 314 -5.18 -9.82 17.77
CA ASP A 314 -4.04 -10.70 17.92
C ASP A 314 -3.63 -11.36 16.59
N THR A 315 -2.42 -11.90 16.55
CA THR A 315 -1.89 -12.56 15.36
C THR A 315 -2.57 -13.89 15.04
N ASP A 316 -3.41 -14.41 15.94
CA ASP A 316 -4.18 -15.65 15.73
C ASP A 316 -5.58 -15.36 15.15
N LEU A 317 -5.90 -14.09 14.91
CA LEU A 317 -7.18 -13.60 14.41
C LEU A 317 -8.37 -14.04 15.29
N THR A 318 -8.17 -14.06 16.61
CA THR A 318 -9.23 -14.40 17.53
C THR A 318 -10.30 -13.31 17.52
N SER A 319 -11.55 -13.66 17.25
CA SER A 319 -12.65 -12.69 17.14
C SER A 319 -12.83 -11.81 18.38
N ASN A 320 -12.54 -12.37 19.55
CA ASN A 320 -12.63 -11.64 20.83
C ASN A 320 -11.49 -10.61 21.02
N SER A 321 -10.41 -10.70 20.25
CA SER A 321 -9.29 -9.75 20.29
C SER A 321 -9.52 -8.51 19.42
N LEU A 322 -10.48 -8.57 18.48
CA LEU A 322 -10.77 -7.47 17.58
C LEU A 322 -11.29 -6.24 18.35
N LYS A 323 -10.56 -5.14 18.22
CA LYS A 323 -10.96 -3.83 18.72
C LYS A 323 -10.95 -2.83 17.60
N THR A 324 -11.87 -1.89 17.65
CA THR A 324 -12.03 -0.84 16.63
C THR A 324 -11.85 0.52 17.28
N TYR A 325 -10.92 1.29 16.76
CA TYR A 325 -10.65 2.65 17.21
C TYR A 325 -10.97 3.62 16.07
N PRO A 326 -11.95 4.54 16.25
CA PRO A 326 -12.18 5.57 15.26
C PRO A 326 -10.96 6.50 15.21
N LEU A 327 -10.33 6.58 14.06
CA LEU A 327 -9.35 7.61 13.77
C LEU A 327 -10.17 8.84 13.43
N LYS A 328 -10.33 9.74 14.40
CA LYS A 328 -11.22 10.90 14.34
C LYS A 328 -10.85 11.81 13.17
N ASN A 329 -11.50 11.60 12.04
CA ASN A 329 -11.31 12.39 10.84
C ASN A 329 -12.63 13.04 10.44
N SER A 330 -12.56 14.13 9.73
CA SER A 330 -13.74 14.68 9.09
C SER A 330 -14.21 13.77 7.94
N ILE A 331 -15.48 13.85 7.61
CA ILE A 331 -16.25 13.02 6.68
C ILE A 331 -15.67 12.89 5.26
N SER A 332 -14.47 13.40 4.98
CA SER A 332 -13.93 13.49 3.62
C SER A 332 -12.53 12.90 3.46
N THR A 333 -12.08 12.11 4.42
CA THR A 333 -10.72 11.54 4.40
C THR A 333 -10.78 10.03 4.46
N ALA A 334 -10.20 9.35 3.48
CA ALA A 334 -9.99 7.91 3.50
C ALA A 334 -8.51 7.61 3.74
N THR A 335 -8.22 6.68 4.64
CA THR A 335 -6.87 6.15 4.86
C THR A 335 -6.43 5.41 3.60
N GLN A 336 -5.23 5.69 3.11
CA GLN A 336 -4.66 5.04 1.92
C GLN A 336 -3.47 4.13 2.27
N GLY A 337 -3.16 4.05 3.54
CA GLY A 337 -2.08 3.23 4.09
C GLY A 337 -1.50 3.84 5.35
N GLY A 338 -0.55 3.13 5.95
CA GLY A 338 0.13 3.61 7.15
C GLY A 338 1.42 2.85 7.43
N VAL A 339 2.27 3.44 8.23
CA VAL A 339 3.51 2.85 8.72
C VAL A 339 3.66 3.13 10.19
N VAL A 340 4.22 2.20 10.93
CA VAL A 340 4.54 2.38 12.34
C VAL A 340 6.02 2.76 12.49
N VAL A 341 6.26 3.88 13.19
CA VAL A 341 7.60 4.35 13.54
C VAL A 341 7.67 4.48 15.06
N GLY A 342 8.28 3.52 15.72
CA GLY A 342 8.22 3.39 17.18
C GLY A 342 6.78 3.17 17.63
N ASP A 343 6.25 4.05 18.48
CA ASP A 343 4.87 4.03 18.95
C ASP A 343 3.95 5.02 18.22
N LEU A 344 4.34 5.46 17.05
CA LEU A 344 3.55 6.35 16.21
C LEU A 344 3.08 5.61 14.96
N LEU A 345 1.77 5.49 14.78
CA LEU A 345 1.17 5.12 13.49
C LEU A 345 1.04 6.38 12.63
N VAL A 346 1.81 6.44 11.57
CA VAL A 346 1.69 7.49 10.55
C VAL A 346 0.79 6.98 9.44
N SER A 347 -0.36 7.61 9.24
CA SER A 347 -1.30 7.25 8.18
C SER A 347 -1.30 8.30 7.09
N ALA A 348 -1.27 7.85 5.83
CA ALA A 348 -1.52 8.68 4.66
C ALA A 348 -3.01 8.70 4.36
N MET A 349 -3.57 9.86 4.10
CA MET A 349 -4.99 10.07 3.84
C MET A 349 -5.22 10.95 2.64
N ASN A 350 -6.27 10.67 1.88
CA ASN A 350 -6.77 11.56 0.84
C ASN A 350 -7.89 12.43 1.38
N ALA A 351 -7.73 13.75 1.32
CA ALA A 351 -8.78 14.72 1.62
C ALA A 351 -9.27 15.35 0.30
N ASN A 352 -10.58 15.29 0.05
CA ASN A 352 -11.21 15.85 -1.16
C ASN A 352 -12.11 17.05 -0.87
N ARG A 353 -12.19 17.48 0.39
CA ARG A 353 -12.96 18.63 0.88
C ARG A 353 -12.24 19.26 2.06
N THR A 354 -12.90 20.19 2.73
CA THR A 354 -12.42 20.74 4.00
C THR A 354 -12.31 19.62 5.04
N ALA A 355 -11.12 19.44 5.60
CA ALA A 355 -10.84 18.46 6.63
C ALA A 355 -10.40 19.15 7.92
N THR A 356 -11.03 18.79 9.04
CA THR A 356 -10.63 19.19 10.39
C THR A 356 -10.07 17.98 11.12
N PHE A 357 -8.99 18.19 11.86
CA PHE A 357 -8.33 17.13 12.62
C PHE A 357 -8.46 17.45 14.10
N PRO A 358 -9.09 16.57 14.91
CA PRO A 358 -9.21 16.79 16.35
C PRO A 358 -7.84 16.95 17.01
N GLY A 359 -7.74 17.95 17.88
CA GLY A 359 -6.48 18.30 18.53
C GLY A 359 -5.57 19.22 17.71
N CYS A 360 -6.01 19.62 16.51
CA CYS A 360 -5.33 20.61 15.68
C CYS A 360 -6.22 21.84 15.52
N ASP A 361 -5.66 23.02 15.76
CA ASP A 361 -6.38 24.31 15.60
C ASP A 361 -6.46 24.79 14.15
N TRP A 362 -6.11 23.92 13.20
CA TRP A 362 -6.13 24.27 11.79
C TRP A 362 -7.09 23.38 10.99
N THR A 363 -7.61 23.96 9.93
CA THR A 363 -8.49 23.29 8.98
C THR A 363 -7.82 23.26 7.62
N LEU A 364 -7.72 22.07 7.03
CA LEU A 364 -7.27 21.92 5.66
C LEU A 364 -8.43 22.24 4.72
N ASN A 365 -8.30 23.32 3.96
CA ASN A 365 -9.23 23.65 2.89
C ASN A 365 -8.65 23.18 1.56
N VAL A 366 -9.19 22.11 1.02
CA VAL A 366 -8.87 21.68 -0.35
C VAL A 366 -9.58 22.64 -1.30
N ILE A 367 -8.80 23.50 -1.98
CA ILE A 367 -9.35 24.48 -2.92
C ILE A 367 -9.91 23.72 -4.12
N ASN A 368 -11.23 23.82 -4.27
CA ASN A 368 -11.94 23.25 -5.42
C ASN A 368 -12.22 24.36 -6.43
N ASN A 369 -11.44 24.43 -7.50
CA ASN A 369 -11.62 25.41 -8.59
C ASN A 369 -12.74 25.01 -9.57
N GLY A 370 -13.74 24.28 -9.11
CA GLY A 370 -14.88 23.85 -9.94
C GLY A 370 -14.75 22.45 -10.54
N ASP A 371 -13.56 21.85 -10.54
CA ASP A 371 -13.33 20.45 -10.89
C ASP A 371 -13.32 19.57 -9.62
N ASN A 372 -14.20 18.58 -9.58
CA ASN A 372 -14.37 17.68 -8.44
C ASN A 372 -13.15 16.71 -8.19
N ASN A 373 -12.03 16.93 -8.84
CA ASN A 373 -10.90 16.01 -8.87
C ASN A 373 -9.69 16.41 -8.03
N TYR A 374 -9.73 17.55 -7.35
CA TYR A 374 -8.61 17.93 -6.48
C TYR A 374 -8.67 17.17 -5.15
N ARG A 375 -7.57 16.50 -4.84
CA ARG A 375 -7.36 15.81 -3.57
C ARG A 375 -6.07 16.31 -2.94
N ALA A 376 -6.08 16.50 -1.63
CA ALA A 376 -4.86 16.75 -0.86
C ALA A 376 -4.43 15.44 -0.19
N CYS A 377 -3.14 15.18 -0.18
CA CYS A 377 -2.56 14.13 0.63
C CYS A 377 -2.23 14.71 2.02
N VAL A 378 -2.69 14.04 3.06
CA VAL A 378 -2.48 14.43 4.45
C VAL A 378 -1.83 13.27 5.18
N PHE A 379 -0.80 13.57 5.97
CA PHE A 379 -0.20 12.59 6.88
C PHE A 379 -0.63 12.92 8.30
N THR A 380 -1.14 11.92 9.02
CA THR A 380 -1.53 12.04 10.42
C THR A 380 -0.73 11.05 11.26
N GLY A 381 -0.28 11.48 12.42
CA GLY A 381 0.38 10.62 13.42
C GLY A 381 -0.58 10.30 14.55
N HIS A 382 -0.69 9.02 14.90
CA HIS A 382 -1.49 8.53 16.02
C HIS A 382 -0.59 7.80 17.00
N ASP A 383 -0.59 8.23 18.25
CA ASP A 383 0.11 7.52 19.32
C ASP A 383 -0.57 6.18 19.59
N ILE A 384 0.19 5.11 19.43
CA ILE A 384 -0.26 3.72 19.61
C ILE A 384 0.45 3.02 20.77
N SER A 385 1.19 3.76 21.62
CA SER A 385 1.91 3.21 22.75
C SER A 385 0.99 2.43 23.70
N SER A 386 -0.24 2.88 23.86
CA SER A 386 -1.25 2.19 24.69
C SER A 386 -1.83 0.92 24.05
N LEU A 387 -1.60 0.69 22.74
CA LEU A 387 -2.13 -0.47 22.03
C LEU A 387 -1.16 -1.66 22.05
N SER A 388 0.13 -1.40 22.30
CA SER A 388 1.20 -2.41 22.22
C SER A 388 1.30 -3.32 23.44
N THR A 389 0.64 -2.99 24.57
CA THR A 389 0.90 -3.69 25.83
C THR A 389 -0.13 -4.72 26.25
N GLY A 390 -1.27 -4.85 25.54
CA GLY A 390 -2.37 -5.72 26.00
C GLY A 390 -2.86 -5.41 27.46
N ILE A 391 -2.14 -4.53 28.14
CA ILE A 391 -2.50 -3.96 29.41
C ILE A 391 -3.21 -2.66 29.09
N VAL A 392 -4.50 -2.60 29.33
CA VAL A 392 -5.20 -1.31 29.43
C VAL A 392 -4.54 -0.60 30.61
N SER A 393 -3.50 0.19 30.34
CA SER A 393 -3.06 1.16 31.31
C SER A 393 -4.28 2.01 31.59
N ALA A 394 -4.69 2.08 32.86
CA ALA A 394 -5.61 3.10 33.31
C ALA A 394 -5.17 4.42 32.64
N PRO A 395 -6.10 5.28 32.19
CA PRO A 395 -5.73 6.53 31.55
C PRO A 395 -4.63 7.12 32.40
N ALA A 396 -3.45 7.32 31.80
CA ALA A 396 -2.31 7.85 32.53
C ALA A 396 -2.83 9.07 33.26
N ALA A 397 -2.78 9.05 34.57
CA ALA A 397 -3.16 10.20 35.38
C ALA A 397 -2.43 11.35 34.70
N ASP A 398 -3.14 12.42 34.39
CA ASP A 398 -2.57 13.59 33.73
C ASP A 398 -1.33 13.98 34.55
N THR A 399 -0.15 13.54 34.10
CA THR A 399 1.11 13.74 34.84
C THR A 399 1.46 15.20 34.91
N GLY A 400 0.60 16.03 34.31
CA GLY A 400 0.81 17.47 34.26
C GLY A 400 2.07 17.89 33.52
N PHE A 401 2.69 16.95 32.79
CA PHE A 401 3.87 17.22 31.94
C PHE A 401 3.47 17.32 30.49
N ARG A 402 3.77 18.44 29.84
CA ARG A 402 3.62 18.66 28.41
C ARG A 402 4.92 19.20 27.86
N ALA A 403 5.33 18.67 26.70
CA ALA A 403 6.48 19.16 25.95
C ALA A 403 6.08 19.37 24.50
N TYR A 404 6.33 20.56 23.95
CA TYR A 404 6.05 20.93 22.58
C TYR A 404 7.04 21.96 22.07
N ALA A 405 7.06 22.22 20.79
CA ALA A 405 8.03 23.12 20.17
C ALA A 405 7.43 24.48 19.82
N GLY A 406 8.26 25.50 19.99
CA GLY A 406 8.14 26.79 19.33
C GLY A 406 9.22 26.95 18.24
N LYS A 407 9.28 28.11 17.61
CA LYS A 407 10.32 28.43 16.62
C LYS A 407 11.69 28.53 17.31
N GLY A 408 12.54 27.51 17.14
CA GLY A 408 13.85 27.44 17.78
C GLY A 408 13.81 27.17 19.29
N GLU A 409 12.67 26.71 19.84
CA GLU A 409 12.47 26.57 21.27
C GLU A 409 11.73 25.28 21.62
N LEU A 410 12.18 24.63 22.69
CA LEU A 410 11.44 23.62 23.44
C LEU A 410 10.65 24.31 24.56
N ILE A 411 9.35 24.05 24.61
CA ILE A 411 8.45 24.52 25.64
C ILE A 411 7.99 23.31 26.46
N VAL A 412 8.18 23.40 27.78
CA VAL A 412 7.75 22.38 28.74
C VAL A 412 6.79 23.04 29.76
N GLU A 413 5.63 22.41 29.95
CA GLU A 413 4.65 22.79 30.97
C GLU A 413 4.48 21.66 31.97
N THR A 414 4.56 22.00 33.27
CA THR A 414 4.48 21.02 34.37
C THR A 414 3.56 21.52 35.47
N LEU A 415 2.83 20.60 36.13
CA LEU A 415 2.01 20.87 37.31
C LEU A 415 2.80 20.80 38.61
N SER A 416 4.02 20.29 38.58
CA SER A 416 4.96 20.25 39.68
C SER A 416 6.39 20.23 39.16
N ALA A 417 7.36 20.68 39.95
CA ALA A 417 8.75 20.62 39.54
C ALA A 417 9.20 19.20 39.15
N CYS A 418 9.85 19.04 38.00
CA CYS A 418 10.32 17.75 37.55
C CYS A 418 11.64 17.85 36.75
N GLN A 419 12.38 16.75 36.69
CA GLN A 419 13.58 16.64 35.89
C GLN A 419 13.19 16.39 34.45
N VAL A 420 13.74 17.19 33.53
CA VAL A 420 13.55 17.06 32.09
C VAL A 420 14.86 16.63 31.46
N GLN A 421 14.79 15.56 30.64
CA GLN A 421 15.89 15.08 29.85
C GLN A 421 15.55 15.18 28.36
N VAL A 422 16.46 15.71 27.56
CA VAL A 422 16.31 15.88 26.12
C VAL A 422 17.39 15.09 25.41
N TYR A 423 16.98 14.20 24.52
CA TYR A 423 17.87 13.38 23.70
C TYR A 423 17.69 13.69 22.22
N GLY A 424 18.74 13.59 21.46
CA GLY A 424 18.66 13.49 19.99
C GLY A 424 18.06 12.16 19.56
N ILE A 425 17.66 12.07 18.30
CA ILE A 425 17.17 10.81 17.69
C ILE A 425 18.22 9.69 17.67
N ASP A 426 19.50 10.04 17.82
CA ASP A 426 20.63 9.12 17.94
C ASP A 426 20.82 8.58 19.38
N GLY A 427 19.94 8.95 20.30
CA GLY A 427 19.99 8.54 21.72
C GLY A 427 21.00 9.32 22.57
N ARG A 428 21.72 10.31 22.03
CA ARG A 428 22.62 11.15 22.80
C ARG A 428 21.87 12.16 23.63
N ALA A 429 22.27 12.31 24.90
CA ALA A 429 21.75 13.37 25.76
C ALA A 429 22.21 14.75 25.23
N ILE A 430 21.24 15.61 24.95
CA ILE A 430 21.44 16.97 24.46
C ILE A 430 21.37 17.98 25.61
N LEU A 431 20.37 17.83 26.48
CA LEU A 431 20.08 18.76 27.55
C LEU A 431 19.42 18.04 28.72
N SER A 432 19.76 18.45 29.95
CA SER A 432 19.07 18.01 31.15
C SER A 432 18.87 19.23 32.07
N PHE A 433 17.66 19.42 32.58
CA PHE A 433 17.33 20.55 33.45
C PHE A 433 16.14 20.23 34.34
N GLU A 434 16.05 20.95 35.47
CA GLU A 434 14.87 20.93 36.32
C GLU A 434 13.88 21.98 35.82
N ALA A 435 12.66 21.57 35.51
CA ALA A 435 11.57 22.46 35.15
C ALA A 435 10.73 22.73 36.43
N PRO A 436 10.59 23.98 36.89
CA PRO A 436 9.68 24.33 37.97
C PRO A 436 8.24 24.17 37.54
N GLU A 437 7.31 24.19 38.47
CA GLU A 437 5.88 24.28 38.17
C GLU A 437 5.58 25.43 37.19
N GLY A 438 4.76 25.19 36.21
CA GLY A 438 4.39 26.13 35.18
C GLY A 438 5.14 25.90 33.86
N ARG A 439 5.42 26.98 33.14
CA ARG A 439 6.01 26.96 31.80
C ARG A 439 7.50 27.26 31.81
N THR A 440 8.29 26.37 31.24
CA THR A 440 9.74 26.54 31.01
C THR A 440 10.05 26.48 29.52
N THR A 441 10.90 27.40 29.06
CA THR A 441 11.34 27.44 27.65
C THR A 441 12.85 27.25 27.57
N LYS A 442 13.33 26.43 26.63
CA LYS A 442 14.75 26.22 26.35
C LYS A 442 15.00 26.36 24.86
N SER A 443 16.02 27.09 24.47
CA SER A 443 16.42 27.22 23.09
C SER A 443 17.05 25.89 22.61
N LEU A 444 16.57 25.37 21.47
CA LEU A 444 17.11 24.20 20.81
C LEU A 444 17.17 24.46 19.28
N PRO A 445 18.22 23.97 18.60
CA PRO A 445 18.25 23.99 17.15
C PRO A 445 17.05 23.29 16.53
N ALA A 446 16.72 23.63 15.28
CA ALA A 446 15.70 22.88 14.53
C ALA A 446 16.11 21.40 14.45
N GLY A 447 15.20 20.51 14.78
CA GLY A 447 15.47 19.07 14.84
C GLY A 447 14.39 18.28 15.55
N LEU A 448 14.54 16.97 15.55
CA LEU A 448 13.66 16.04 16.26
C LEU A 448 14.34 15.59 17.56
N TYR A 449 13.64 15.71 18.68
CA TYR A 449 14.13 15.41 20.01
C TYR A 449 13.20 14.46 20.75
N ILE A 450 13.76 13.72 21.70
CA ILE A 450 13.01 12.95 22.71
C ILE A 450 13.14 13.70 24.02
N VAL A 451 12.03 14.21 24.56
CA VAL A 451 11.94 14.98 25.81
C VAL A 451 11.25 14.13 26.86
N ASN A 452 12.01 13.59 27.79
CA ASN A 452 11.65 12.45 28.61
C ASN A 452 11.24 11.29 27.69
N ASP A 453 10.00 10.93 27.61
CA ASP A 453 9.43 9.88 26.76
C ASP A 453 8.64 10.42 25.56
N ARG A 454 8.67 11.73 25.30
CA ARG A 454 7.87 12.41 24.25
C ARG A 454 8.74 12.91 23.11
N LYS A 455 8.28 12.71 21.89
CA LYS A 455 8.92 13.28 20.69
C LYS A 455 8.47 14.71 20.46
N VAL A 456 9.43 15.61 20.25
CA VAL A 456 9.19 17.02 19.99
C VAL A 456 10.01 17.46 18.77
N ALA A 457 9.35 18.04 17.77
CA ALA A 457 10.00 18.61 16.60
C ALA A 457 10.13 20.12 16.75
N VAL A 458 11.37 20.61 16.91
CA VAL A 458 11.69 22.03 16.94
C VAL A 458 11.98 22.51 15.51
N TYR A 459 11.38 23.60 15.07
CA TYR A 459 11.44 24.13 13.70
C TYR A 459 11.86 25.61 13.65
#